data_488d3466ff89bca204bfed452651362d
#
_entry.id   488d3466ff89bca204bfed452651362d
#
_cell.length_a   1.000
_cell.length_b   1.000
_cell.length_c   1.000
_cell.angle_alpha   90.00
_cell.angle_beta   90.00
_cell.angle_gamma   90.00
#
_symmetry.space_group_name_H-M   'P 1'
#
loop_
_entity.id
_entity.type
_entity.pdbx_description
1 polymer ?
#
loop_
_entity_poly.entity_id
_entity_poly.type
_entity_poly.pdbx_seq_one_letter_code
_entity_poly.pdbx_strand_id
1 'polypeptide(L)'
;VFEPHRYSRVLSLKNEFSKCFFRSNLVIICPLYAAGEKKNIKFNLFKFANLIVKNSNTQVVIVKNEIELSKYFKKNLISNEIIIGMGAGAISRWMTGLKSSL
;
A
#
# COMPACT_ATOMS: atom_id res chain seq x y z
N VAL A 1 1.23 -0.61 5.48
CA VAL A 1 0.41 0.22 4.58
C VAL A 1 1.34 0.95 3.63
N PHE A 2 1.23 0.66 2.35
CA PHE A 2 2.14 1.17 1.33
C PHE A 2 1.39 2.01 0.30
N GLU A 3 1.87 3.24 0.09
CA GLU A 3 1.38 4.13 -0.96
C GLU A 3 2.44 4.20 -2.06
N PRO A 4 2.21 3.59 -3.24
CA PRO A 4 3.14 3.72 -4.35
C PRO A 4 3.27 5.19 -4.77
N HIS A 5 4.47 5.61 -5.11
CA HIS A 5 4.78 7.01 -5.39
C HIS A 5 5.36 7.15 -6.78
N ARG A 6 4.67 7.88 -7.65
CA ARG A 6 4.95 8.13 -9.06
C ARG A 6 4.89 6.88 -9.93
N TYR A 7 4.20 7.00 -11.05
CA TYR A 7 4.09 5.91 -12.04
C TYR A 7 5.47 5.47 -12.55
N SER A 8 6.32 6.45 -12.89
CA SER A 8 7.66 6.17 -13.44
C SER A 8 8.50 5.36 -12.48
N ARG A 9 8.49 5.71 -11.19
CA ARG A 9 9.28 5.00 -10.18
C ARG A 9 8.80 3.57 -9.99
N VAL A 10 7.48 3.38 -9.84
CA VAL A 10 6.94 2.05 -9.59
C VAL A 10 7.12 1.15 -10.80
N LEU A 11 6.91 1.67 -12.01
CA LEU A 11 7.13 0.88 -13.24
C LEU A 11 8.58 0.47 -13.42
N SER A 12 9.54 1.38 -13.12
CA SER A 12 10.95 1.06 -13.29
C SER A 12 11.49 0.14 -12.18
N LEU A 13 10.93 0.20 -10.98
CA LEU A 13 11.39 -0.55 -9.82
C LEU A 13 10.42 -1.62 -9.33
N LYS A 14 9.44 -2.00 -10.15
CA LYS A 14 8.37 -2.89 -9.71
C LYS A 14 8.87 -4.24 -9.20
N ASN A 15 9.92 -4.78 -9.80
CA ASN A 15 10.48 -6.06 -9.36
C ASN A 15 11.13 -5.93 -7.99
N GLU A 16 11.90 -4.89 -7.76
CA GLU A 16 12.53 -4.61 -6.47
C GLU A 16 11.49 -4.34 -5.39
N PHE A 17 10.50 -3.49 -5.67
CA PHE A 17 9.40 -3.25 -4.74
C PHE A 17 8.65 -4.54 -4.40
N SER A 18 8.40 -5.38 -5.40
CA SER A 18 7.62 -6.61 -5.19
C SER A 18 8.32 -7.60 -4.27
N LYS A 19 9.63 -7.50 -4.12
CA LYS A 19 10.43 -8.40 -3.29
C LYS A 19 10.70 -7.86 -1.89
N CYS A 20 10.43 -6.57 -1.63
CA CYS A 20 10.87 -5.93 -0.39
C CYS A 20 9.95 -6.21 0.81
N PHE A 21 8.80 -6.81 0.62
CA PHE A 21 7.81 -7.03 1.67
C PHE A 21 7.84 -8.45 2.27
N PHE A 22 8.89 -9.19 2.03
CA PHE A 22 8.96 -10.61 2.42
C PHE A 22 8.89 -10.85 3.94
N ARG A 23 9.15 -9.84 4.75
CA ARG A 23 9.03 -9.92 6.21
C ARG A 23 7.71 -9.38 6.75
N SER A 24 6.85 -8.88 5.87
CA SER A 24 5.54 -8.36 6.28
C SER A 24 4.54 -9.50 6.36
N ASN A 25 3.69 -9.48 7.36
CA ASN A 25 2.57 -10.43 7.48
C ASN A 25 1.44 -10.06 6.51
N LEU A 26 1.28 -8.76 6.27
CA LEU A 26 0.24 -8.22 5.42
C LEU A 26 0.73 -6.92 4.81
N VAL A 27 0.48 -6.72 3.52
CA VAL A 27 0.71 -5.45 2.83
C VAL A 27 -0.64 -4.89 2.40
N ILE A 28 -0.93 -3.68 2.82
CA ILE A 28 -2.12 -2.95 2.37
C ILE A 28 -1.63 -1.89 1.40
N ILE A 29 -2.12 -1.96 0.15
CA ILE A 29 -1.72 -1.03 -0.90
C ILE A 29 -2.79 0.04 -1.06
N CYS A 30 -2.37 1.30 -0.97
CA CYS A 30 -3.19 2.47 -1.24
C CYS A 30 -3.06 2.88 -2.70
N PRO A 31 -3.96 3.74 -3.20
CA PRO A 31 -3.83 4.27 -4.57
C PRO A 31 -2.47 4.94 -4.78
N LEU A 32 -1.95 4.82 -5.99
CA LEU A 32 -0.68 5.44 -6.35
C LEU A 32 -0.78 6.97 -6.25
N TYR A 33 0.21 7.58 -5.61
CA TYR A 33 0.34 9.02 -5.55
C TYR A 33 1.17 9.51 -6.73
N ALA A 34 0.52 10.22 -7.65
CA ALA A 34 1.14 10.58 -8.94
C ALA A 34 2.22 11.64 -8.82
N ALA A 35 2.16 12.51 -7.81
CA ALA A 35 3.12 13.60 -7.57
C ALA A 35 3.30 14.50 -8.81
N GLY A 36 2.19 14.84 -9.47
CA GLY A 36 2.19 15.68 -10.66
C GLY A 36 2.37 14.95 -11.98
N GLU A 37 2.68 13.67 -11.97
CA GLU A 37 2.76 12.88 -13.21
C GLU A 37 1.37 12.66 -13.81
N LYS A 38 1.32 12.53 -15.13
CA LYS A 38 0.10 12.11 -15.81
C LYS A 38 -0.12 10.63 -15.58
N LYS A 39 -1.39 10.21 -15.52
CA LYS A 39 -1.76 8.80 -15.38
C LYS A 39 -1.09 8.00 -16.50
N ASN A 40 -0.42 6.92 -16.11
CA ASN A 40 0.23 5.99 -17.04
C ASN A 40 -0.58 4.71 -17.11
N ILE A 41 -1.17 4.42 -18.27
CA ILE A 41 -2.02 3.25 -18.49
C ILE A 41 -1.25 1.92 -18.40
N LYS A 42 0.07 1.95 -18.48
CA LYS A 42 0.91 0.74 -18.30
C LYS A 42 0.94 0.27 -16.87
N PHE A 43 0.64 1.14 -15.90
CA PHE A 43 0.58 0.75 -14.50
C PHE A 43 -0.78 0.15 -14.17
N ASN A 44 -0.77 -1.05 -13.61
CA ASN A 44 -1.97 -1.74 -13.13
C ASN A 44 -1.73 -2.15 -11.67
N LEU A 45 -2.51 -1.56 -10.78
CA LEU A 45 -2.36 -1.78 -9.34
C LEU A 45 -2.58 -3.24 -8.95
N PHE A 46 -3.57 -3.91 -9.55
CA PHE A 46 -3.85 -5.32 -9.26
C PHE A 46 -2.71 -6.22 -9.71
N LYS A 47 -2.13 -5.97 -10.87
CA LYS A 47 -0.95 -6.73 -11.35
C LYS A 47 0.24 -6.51 -10.43
N PHE A 48 0.44 -5.29 -9.97
CA PHE A 48 1.51 -4.96 -9.03
C PHE A 48 1.29 -5.70 -7.69
N ALA A 49 0.07 -5.70 -7.18
CA ALA A 49 -0.29 -6.42 -5.96
C ALA A 49 -0.02 -7.93 -6.11
N ASN A 50 -0.41 -8.52 -7.22
CA ASN A 50 -0.16 -9.94 -7.50
C ASN A 50 1.33 -10.25 -7.56
N LEU A 51 2.12 -9.34 -8.11
CA LEU A 51 3.58 -9.48 -8.15
C LEU A 51 4.18 -9.48 -6.74
N ILE A 52 3.67 -8.66 -5.84
CA ILE A 52 4.08 -8.63 -4.42
C ILE A 52 3.73 -9.97 -3.75
N VAL A 53 2.51 -10.47 -3.94
CA VAL A 53 2.10 -11.77 -3.41
C VAL A 53 3.08 -12.86 -3.85
N LYS A 54 3.41 -12.87 -5.12
CA LYS A 54 4.30 -13.89 -5.70
C LYS A 54 5.74 -13.76 -5.19
N ASN A 55 6.29 -12.55 -5.20
CA ASN A 55 7.72 -12.33 -4.97
C ASN A 55 8.07 -12.11 -3.49
N SER A 56 7.14 -11.63 -2.70
CA SER A 56 7.33 -11.45 -1.25
C SER A 56 6.67 -12.54 -0.41
N ASN A 57 5.86 -13.40 -1.03
CA ASN A 57 5.13 -14.47 -0.35
C ASN A 57 4.35 -13.94 0.86
N THR A 58 3.60 -12.87 0.65
CA THR A 58 2.81 -12.22 1.70
C THR A 58 1.41 -11.91 1.18
N GLN A 59 0.47 -11.74 2.10
CA GLN A 59 -0.89 -11.33 1.74
C GLN A 59 -0.90 -9.85 1.35
N VAL A 60 -1.73 -9.51 0.36
CA VAL A 60 -1.89 -8.13 -0.10
C VAL A 60 -3.37 -7.79 -0.16
N VAL A 61 -3.72 -6.63 0.38
CA VAL A 61 -5.07 -6.06 0.33
C VAL A 61 -4.96 -4.70 -0.33
N ILE A 62 -5.88 -4.39 -1.22
CA ILE A 62 -5.95 -3.07 -1.87
C ILE A 62 -7.10 -2.29 -1.26
N VAL A 63 -6.82 -1.06 -0.85
CA VAL A 63 -7.84 -0.12 -0.38
C VAL A 63 -7.93 1.07 -1.32
N LYS A 64 -9.12 1.60 -1.53
CA LYS A 64 -9.36 2.70 -2.46
C LYS A 64 -9.23 4.08 -1.83
N ASN A 65 -9.43 4.16 -0.52
CA ASN A 65 -9.44 5.43 0.20
C ASN A 65 -9.24 5.20 1.70
N GLU A 66 -9.18 6.30 2.44
CA GLU A 66 -8.99 6.30 3.89
C GLU A 66 -10.11 5.56 4.63
N ILE A 67 -11.35 5.67 4.14
CA ILE A 67 -12.50 5.01 4.78
C ILE A 67 -12.36 3.49 4.70
N GLU A 68 -11.98 2.97 3.54
CA GLU A 68 -11.74 1.53 3.39
C GLU A 68 -10.60 1.05 4.28
N LEU A 69 -9.54 1.83 4.42
CA LEU A 69 -8.42 1.50 5.30
C LEU A 69 -8.88 1.39 6.75
N SER A 70 -9.62 2.38 7.24
CA SER A 70 -10.17 2.37 8.60
C SER A 70 -11.11 1.18 8.83
N LYS A 71 -11.99 0.91 7.88
CA LYS A 71 -12.91 -0.23 7.98
C LYS A 71 -12.16 -1.56 8.05
N TYR A 72 -11.13 -1.69 7.25
CA TYR A 72 -10.31 -2.91 7.25
C TYR A 72 -9.70 -3.15 8.63
N PHE A 73 -9.06 -2.14 9.21
CA PHE A 73 -8.42 -2.28 10.52
C PHE A 73 -9.42 -2.48 11.65
N LYS A 74 -10.56 -1.80 11.64
CA LYS A 74 -11.60 -2.02 12.65
C LYS A 74 -12.09 -3.46 12.68
N LYS A 75 -12.15 -4.09 11.50
CA LYS A 75 -12.62 -5.47 11.37
C LYS A 75 -11.53 -6.51 11.67
N ASN A 76 -10.28 -6.23 11.34
CA ASN A 76 -9.23 -7.25 11.27
C ASN A 76 -8.07 -7.03 12.23
N LEU A 77 -8.01 -5.89 12.93
CA LEU A 77 -6.89 -5.60 13.81
C LEU A 77 -6.90 -6.51 15.04
N ILE A 78 -5.75 -7.11 15.29
CA ILE A 78 -5.50 -7.94 16.48
C ILE A 78 -4.49 -7.22 17.36
N SER A 79 -4.58 -7.38 18.69
CA SER A 79 -3.62 -6.76 19.61
C SER A 79 -2.18 -7.23 19.34
N ASN A 80 -1.22 -6.39 19.67
CA ASN A 80 0.21 -6.64 19.50
C ASN A 80 0.70 -6.63 18.05
N GLU A 81 -0.06 -6.02 17.15
CA GLU A 81 0.40 -5.79 15.79
C GLU A 81 1.11 -4.44 15.66
N ILE A 82 2.10 -4.40 14.78
CA ILE A 82 2.79 -3.16 14.40
C ILE A 82 2.30 -2.75 13.02
N ILE A 83 1.79 -1.52 12.91
CA ILE A 83 1.31 -0.97 11.65
C ILE A 83 2.28 0.12 11.21
N ILE A 84 2.87 -0.06 10.03
CA ILE A 84 3.83 0.90 9.47
C ILE A 84 3.23 1.49 8.19
N GLY A 85 3.14 2.82 8.13
CA GLY A 85 2.74 3.52 6.92
C GLY A 85 3.97 3.98 6.13
N MET A 86 3.98 3.71 4.84
CA MET A 86 5.09 4.08 3.94
C MET A 86 4.57 4.77 2.70
N GLY A 87 5.03 5.98 2.46
CA GLY A 87 4.64 6.78 1.31
C GLY A 87 4.98 8.25 1.50
N ALA A 88 4.74 9.05 0.45
CA ALA A 88 5.11 10.46 0.45
C ALA A 88 3.92 11.40 0.18
N GLY A 89 2.73 10.88 0.00
CA GLY A 89 1.53 11.66 -0.27
C GLY A 89 0.56 11.68 0.92
N ALA A 90 -0.65 11.19 0.70
CA ALA A 90 -1.73 11.24 1.69
C ALA A 90 -1.55 10.28 2.86
N ILE A 91 -0.63 9.32 2.78
CA ILE A 91 -0.52 8.22 3.72
C ILE A 91 -0.25 8.68 5.16
N SER A 92 0.54 9.72 5.36
CA SER A 92 0.82 10.22 6.71
C SER A 92 -0.44 10.73 7.39
N ARG A 93 -1.29 11.43 6.66
CA ARG A 93 -2.59 11.91 7.16
C ARG A 93 -3.52 10.74 7.47
N TRP A 94 -3.56 9.74 6.59
CA TRP A 94 -4.39 8.56 6.80
C TRP A 94 -3.96 7.77 8.03
N MET A 95 -2.66 7.65 8.25
CA MET A 95 -2.13 6.94 9.43
C MET A 95 -2.46 7.70 10.72
N THR A 96 -2.39 9.03 10.71
CA THR A 96 -2.79 9.85 11.86
C THR A 96 -4.28 9.68 12.14
N GLY A 97 -5.12 9.73 11.10
CA GLY A 97 -6.55 9.52 11.23
C GLY A 97 -6.91 8.11 11.72
N LEU A 98 -6.17 7.12 11.27
CA LEU A 98 -6.34 5.74 11.71
C LEU A 98 -6.13 5.60 13.22
N LYS A 99 -5.06 6.21 13.74
CA LYS A 99 -4.77 6.21 15.17
C LYS A 99 -5.94 6.78 15.99
N SER A 100 -6.57 7.83 15.49
CA SER A 100 -7.71 8.47 16.17
C SER A 100 -8.99 7.66 16.08
N SER A 101 -9.17 6.84 15.02
CA SER A 101 -10.40 6.07 14.79
C SER A 101 -10.35 4.66 15.40
N LEU A 102 -9.21 4.21 15.83
CA LEU A 102 -9.04 2.94 16.53
C LEU A 102 -8.97 3.17 18.03
#